data_ee12664628d47500533e9f5d18c41d2a
#
_entry.id   ee12664628d47500533e9f5d18c41d2a
#
_cell.length_a   1.000
_cell.length_b   1.000
_cell.length_c   1.000
_cell.angle_alpha   90.00
_cell.angle_beta   90.00
_cell.angle_gamma   90.00
#
_symmetry.space_group_name_H-M   'P 1'
#
loop_
_entity.id
_entity.type
_entity.pdbx_description
1 polymer ?
#
loop_
_entity_poly.entity_id
_entity_poly.type
_entity_poly.pdbx_seq_one_letter_code
_entity_poly.pdbx_strand_id
1 'polypeptide(L)'
;MSTEMIVVPASHADVGDIVSLVNSAYRGEGAGWTNEVGLLAGPRTDPATLAEVLAAEKGTMLLMREKDGAQLAGCVALEPAGEAATWHLAMLTVDPRRQAEGLGRALLSKAEDYVRRQGAARVQMTVISLRHSLIAWYERRGYRRTGASEPFPYGDDRVGVPLRDDLHFVVLEKPCRWGRRDGPARLRAKSLQIE
;
A
#
# COMPACT_ATOMS: atom_id res chain seq x y z
N MET A 1 -9.19 -12.85 -23.91
CA MET A 1 -9.07 -13.83 -22.81
C MET A 1 -8.65 -13.01 -21.59
N SER A 2 -9.39 -13.09 -20.48
CA SER A 2 -9.03 -12.37 -19.25
C SER A 2 -7.90 -13.12 -18.58
N THR A 3 -6.73 -12.52 -18.47
CA THR A 3 -5.58 -13.14 -17.79
C THR A 3 -5.87 -13.20 -16.30
N GLU A 4 -5.73 -14.37 -15.71
CA GLU A 4 -5.93 -14.58 -14.27
C GLU A 4 -4.82 -13.87 -13.48
N MET A 5 -5.20 -12.99 -12.54
CA MET A 5 -4.27 -12.27 -11.69
C MET A 5 -4.10 -12.97 -10.35
N ILE A 6 -2.85 -13.13 -9.92
CA ILE A 6 -2.50 -13.62 -8.57
C ILE A 6 -1.86 -12.51 -7.74
N VAL A 7 -1.96 -12.65 -6.42
CA VAL A 7 -1.29 -11.73 -5.47
C VAL A 7 -0.38 -12.56 -4.57
N VAL A 8 0.91 -12.21 -4.57
CA VAL A 8 1.97 -12.93 -3.87
C VAL A 8 2.86 -11.95 -3.10
N PRO A 9 3.53 -12.37 -2.02
CA PRO A 9 4.55 -11.56 -1.36
C PRO A 9 5.75 -11.33 -2.29
N ALA A 10 6.33 -10.12 -2.19
CA ALA A 10 7.56 -9.78 -2.88
C ALA A 10 8.78 -10.46 -2.24
N SER A 11 9.81 -10.63 -3.06
CA SER A 11 11.15 -11.08 -2.67
C SER A 11 12.20 -10.07 -3.12
N HIS A 12 13.44 -10.24 -2.68
CA HIS A 12 14.56 -9.41 -3.15
C HIS A 12 14.78 -9.50 -4.68
N ALA A 13 14.40 -10.61 -5.33
CA ALA A 13 14.50 -10.75 -6.77
C ALA A 13 13.57 -9.80 -7.54
N ASP A 14 12.52 -9.30 -6.88
CA ASP A 14 11.50 -8.43 -7.49
C ASP A 14 11.86 -6.94 -7.43
N VAL A 15 12.95 -6.56 -6.74
CA VAL A 15 13.31 -5.15 -6.48
C VAL A 15 13.36 -4.32 -7.76
N GLY A 16 14.02 -4.82 -8.81
CA GLY A 16 14.14 -4.08 -10.08
C GLY A 16 12.80 -3.79 -10.75
N ASP A 17 11.92 -4.79 -10.79
CA ASP A 17 10.59 -4.67 -11.38
C ASP A 17 9.71 -3.70 -10.59
N ILE A 18 9.77 -3.76 -9.25
CA ILE A 18 8.99 -2.89 -8.36
C ILE A 18 9.46 -1.44 -8.51
N VAL A 19 10.77 -1.18 -8.47
CA VAL A 19 11.32 0.17 -8.65
C VAL A 19 10.89 0.76 -9.99
N SER A 20 10.98 -0.03 -11.07
CA SER A 20 10.55 0.39 -12.40
C SER A 20 9.05 0.74 -12.43
N LEU A 21 8.20 -0.15 -11.90
CA LEU A 21 6.75 0.05 -11.85
C LEU A 21 6.38 1.28 -11.04
N VAL A 22 6.91 1.41 -9.83
CA VAL A 22 6.59 2.51 -8.90
C VAL A 22 7.00 3.85 -9.51
N ASN A 23 8.24 3.95 -10.02
CA ASN A 23 8.72 5.21 -10.61
C ASN A 23 7.93 5.57 -11.88
N SER A 24 7.59 4.60 -12.73
CA SER A 24 6.77 4.88 -13.92
C SER A 24 5.38 5.39 -13.56
N ALA A 25 4.76 4.84 -12.50
CA ALA A 25 3.41 5.21 -12.08
C ALA A 25 3.35 6.57 -11.37
N TYR A 26 4.34 6.89 -10.54
CA TYR A 26 4.38 8.12 -9.75
C TYR A 26 5.02 9.29 -10.46
N ARG A 27 5.98 9.05 -11.36
CA ARG A 27 6.84 10.06 -11.99
C ARG A 27 6.81 10.05 -13.52
N GLY A 28 6.13 9.07 -14.12
CA GLY A 28 5.99 8.99 -15.58
C GLY A 28 5.12 10.13 -16.13
N GLU A 29 5.29 10.45 -17.41
CA GLU A 29 4.55 11.52 -18.11
C GLU A 29 3.06 11.20 -18.34
N GLY A 30 2.59 10.01 -17.98
CA GLY A 30 1.23 9.55 -18.17
C GLY A 30 0.24 10.08 -17.11
N ALA A 31 -1.02 10.23 -17.49
CA ALA A 31 -2.12 10.64 -16.60
C ALA A 31 -2.60 9.48 -15.71
N GLY A 32 -1.72 8.94 -14.85
CA GLY A 32 -2.08 7.88 -13.91
C GLY A 32 -2.66 8.41 -12.58
N TRP A 33 -3.51 7.61 -11.93
CA TRP A 33 -4.11 7.95 -10.62
C TRP A 33 -3.07 8.17 -9.52
N THR A 34 -1.91 7.52 -9.61
CA THR A 34 -0.81 7.64 -8.65
C THR A 34 0.20 8.73 -9.02
N ASN A 35 0.05 9.36 -10.18
CA ASN A 35 1.00 10.35 -10.68
C ASN A 35 1.10 11.58 -9.76
N GLU A 36 2.32 12.00 -9.43
CA GLU A 36 2.65 13.14 -8.58
C GLU A 36 3.43 14.23 -9.34
N VAL A 37 3.44 14.18 -10.66
CA VAL A 37 4.06 15.21 -11.50
C VAL A 37 3.46 16.59 -11.16
N GLY A 38 4.32 17.58 -10.99
CA GLY A 38 3.94 18.93 -10.53
C GLY A 38 3.85 19.10 -9.01
N LEU A 39 3.91 18.01 -8.23
CA LEU A 39 4.01 18.07 -6.77
C LEU A 39 5.41 17.70 -6.30
N LEU A 40 5.98 16.64 -6.86
CA LEU A 40 7.27 16.10 -6.48
C LEU A 40 8.11 15.78 -7.73
N ALA A 41 9.41 16.05 -7.64
CA ALA A 41 10.43 15.64 -8.60
C ALA A 41 11.29 14.49 -8.04
N GLY A 42 12.18 13.96 -8.88
CA GLY A 42 13.05 12.84 -8.52
C GLY A 42 12.33 11.49 -8.47
N PRO A 43 13.04 10.40 -8.23
CA PRO A 43 12.43 9.07 -8.14
C PRO A 43 11.51 8.96 -6.92
N ARG A 44 10.49 8.10 -7.03
CA ARG A 44 9.61 7.79 -5.88
C ARG A 44 10.26 6.78 -4.94
N THR A 45 11.08 5.90 -5.47
CA THR A 45 11.85 4.91 -4.72
C THR A 45 13.08 4.49 -5.51
N ASP A 46 14.04 3.88 -4.84
CA ASP A 46 15.25 3.31 -5.39
C ASP A 46 15.49 1.89 -4.84
N PRO A 47 16.45 1.12 -5.39
CA PRO A 47 16.69 -0.25 -4.94
C PRO A 47 17.09 -0.37 -3.47
N ALA A 48 17.83 0.59 -2.91
CA ALA A 48 18.28 0.54 -1.52
C ALA A 48 17.11 0.76 -0.57
N THR A 49 16.33 1.83 -0.80
CA THR A 49 15.10 2.12 -0.03
C THR A 49 14.12 0.95 -0.08
N LEU A 50 13.93 0.33 -1.26
CA LEU A 50 13.02 -0.80 -1.39
C LEU A 50 13.54 -2.05 -0.69
N ALA A 51 14.84 -2.31 -0.72
CA ALA A 51 15.44 -3.41 0.01
C ALA A 51 15.22 -3.29 1.53
N GLU A 52 15.28 -2.07 2.09
CA GLU A 52 14.94 -1.81 3.49
C GLU A 52 13.48 -2.15 3.80
N VAL A 53 12.55 -1.74 2.92
CA VAL A 53 11.11 -2.07 3.06
C VAL A 53 10.90 -3.58 3.06
N LEU A 54 11.60 -4.32 2.20
CA LEU A 54 11.47 -5.78 2.11
C LEU A 54 12.18 -6.52 3.27
N ALA A 55 13.18 -5.91 3.89
CA ALA A 55 13.90 -6.46 5.04
C ALA A 55 13.18 -6.24 6.37
N ALA A 56 12.13 -5.42 6.42
CA ALA A 56 11.38 -5.15 7.64
C ALA A 56 10.72 -6.42 8.19
N GLU A 57 11.03 -6.80 9.44
CA GLU A 57 10.61 -8.09 10.04
C GLU A 57 9.10 -8.34 10.00
N LYS A 58 8.30 -7.30 10.09
CA LYS A 58 6.84 -7.41 10.18
C LYS A 58 6.11 -6.78 8.98
N GLY A 59 6.87 -6.10 8.12
CA GLY A 59 6.35 -5.52 6.90
C GLY A 59 6.24 -6.56 5.78
N THR A 60 5.47 -6.26 4.77
CA THR A 60 5.41 -7.02 3.53
C THR A 60 5.08 -6.11 2.36
N MET A 61 5.51 -6.50 1.19
CA MET A 61 5.00 -5.94 -0.05
C MET A 61 4.27 -7.04 -0.82
N LEU A 62 3.04 -6.76 -1.22
CA LEU A 62 2.27 -7.67 -2.07
C LEU A 62 2.40 -7.24 -3.52
N LEU A 63 2.62 -8.21 -4.39
CA LEU A 63 2.72 -8.05 -5.83
C LEU A 63 1.50 -8.66 -6.50
N MET A 64 0.88 -7.91 -7.41
CA MET A 64 -0.12 -8.44 -8.32
C MET A 64 0.55 -8.76 -9.66
N ARG A 65 0.53 -10.03 -10.05
CA ARG A 65 1.12 -10.55 -11.30
C ARG A 65 0.09 -11.32 -12.10
N GLU A 66 0.34 -11.48 -13.38
CA GLU A 66 -0.32 -12.49 -14.19
C GLU A 66 0.08 -13.88 -13.71
N LYS A 67 -0.84 -14.84 -13.79
CA LYS A 67 -0.63 -16.19 -13.23
C LYS A 67 0.53 -16.94 -13.89
N ASP A 68 0.83 -16.64 -15.14
CA ASP A 68 2.01 -17.14 -15.86
C ASP A 68 3.33 -16.50 -15.39
N GLY A 69 3.25 -15.54 -14.46
CA GLY A 69 4.40 -14.89 -13.84
C GLY A 69 5.07 -13.81 -14.67
N ALA A 70 4.59 -13.58 -15.89
CA ALA A 70 5.33 -12.78 -16.88
C ALA A 70 5.37 -11.29 -16.58
N GLN A 71 4.32 -10.70 -15.99
CA GLN A 71 4.26 -9.24 -15.85
C GLN A 71 3.78 -8.81 -14.46
N LEU A 72 4.52 -7.87 -13.86
CA LEU A 72 4.10 -7.16 -12.65
C LEU A 72 3.07 -6.09 -13.03
N ALA A 73 1.84 -6.24 -12.53
CA ALA A 73 0.73 -5.34 -12.81
C ALA A 73 0.45 -4.35 -11.67
N GLY A 74 0.94 -4.61 -10.46
CA GLY A 74 0.76 -3.73 -9.31
C GLY A 74 1.51 -4.20 -8.08
N CYS A 75 1.69 -3.29 -7.12
CA CYS A 75 2.28 -3.60 -5.82
C CYS A 75 1.66 -2.72 -4.73
N VAL A 76 1.81 -3.15 -3.48
CA VAL A 76 1.41 -2.41 -2.29
C VAL A 76 2.28 -2.81 -1.10
N ALA A 77 2.81 -1.84 -0.37
CA ALA A 77 3.54 -2.05 0.87
C ALA A 77 2.59 -2.01 2.08
N LEU A 78 2.82 -2.90 3.04
CA LEU A 78 2.02 -3.07 4.25
C LEU A 78 2.96 -3.26 5.43
N GLU A 79 2.78 -2.49 6.49
CA GLU A 79 3.57 -2.61 7.71
C GLU A 79 2.73 -2.36 8.96
N PRO A 80 2.99 -3.03 10.08
CA PRO A 80 2.39 -2.67 11.36
C PRO A 80 2.79 -1.25 11.75
N ALA A 81 1.84 -0.44 12.20
CA ALA A 81 2.06 0.95 12.57
C ALA A 81 1.55 1.21 13.98
N GLY A 82 2.44 1.65 14.87
CA GLY A 82 2.09 2.01 16.23
C GLY A 82 1.47 0.89 17.05
N GLU A 83 0.62 1.28 18.00
CA GLU A 83 -0.13 0.39 18.87
C GLU A 83 -1.52 0.04 18.27
N ALA A 84 -2.26 -0.85 18.95
CA ALA A 84 -3.67 -1.16 18.66
C ALA A 84 -3.94 -1.84 17.29
N ALA A 85 -3.04 -2.75 16.86
CA ALA A 85 -3.22 -3.54 15.64
C ALA A 85 -3.56 -2.69 14.39
N THR A 86 -2.93 -1.52 14.29
CA THR A 86 -3.00 -0.66 13.09
C THR A 86 -1.96 -1.13 12.07
N TRP A 87 -2.35 -1.14 10.80
CA TRP A 87 -1.44 -1.39 9.69
C TRP A 87 -1.40 -0.19 8.76
N HIS A 88 -0.20 0.22 8.40
CA HIS A 88 0.02 1.27 7.40
C HIS A 88 0.09 0.66 6.00
N LEU A 89 -0.64 1.25 5.07
CA LEU A 89 -0.64 0.91 3.66
C LEU A 89 0.05 2.03 2.88
N ALA A 90 1.07 1.68 2.13
CA ALA A 90 1.84 2.60 1.31
C ALA A 90 2.07 2.07 -0.11
N MET A 91 2.47 2.93 -1.02
CA MET A 91 2.88 2.57 -2.40
C MET A 91 1.86 1.68 -3.14
N LEU A 92 0.56 1.90 -2.95
CA LEU A 92 -0.44 1.20 -3.78
C LEU A 92 -0.29 1.68 -5.24
N THR A 93 0.27 0.82 -6.05
CA THR A 93 0.67 1.11 -7.43
C THR A 93 0.02 0.11 -8.38
N VAL A 94 -0.42 0.59 -9.53
CA VAL A 94 -0.87 -0.23 -10.66
C VAL A 94 -0.20 0.30 -11.91
N ASP A 95 0.19 -0.60 -12.80
CA ASP A 95 0.75 -0.23 -14.12
C ASP A 95 -0.15 0.82 -14.78
N PRO A 96 0.37 2.02 -15.09
CA PRO A 96 -0.42 3.10 -15.67
C PRO A 96 -1.20 2.69 -16.93
N ARG A 97 -0.67 1.74 -17.70
CA ARG A 97 -1.29 1.22 -18.92
C ARG A 97 -2.52 0.34 -18.64
N ARG A 98 -2.69 -0.12 -17.39
CA ARG A 98 -3.74 -1.08 -16.95
C ARG A 98 -4.68 -0.52 -15.88
N GLN A 99 -4.65 0.77 -15.59
CA GLN A 99 -5.43 1.36 -14.51
C GLN A 99 -6.95 1.28 -14.69
N ALA A 100 -7.45 1.23 -15.92
CA ALA A 100 -8.88 1.11 -16.22
C ALA A 100 -9.46 -0.29 -15.94
N GLU A 101 -8.63 -1.31 -15.71
CA GLU A 101 -9.03 -2.72 -15.53
C GLU A 101 -9.55 -3.06 -14.11
N GLY A 102 -9.63 -2.09 -13.21
CA GLY A 102 -10.08 -2.32 -11.83
C GLY A 102 -9.03 -2.96 -10.91
N LEU A 103 -7.79 -3.16 -11.39
CA LEU A 103 -6.71 -3.82 -10.66
C LEU A 103 -6.38 -3.15 -9.33
N GLY A 104 -6.41 -1.81 -9.27
CA GLY A 104 -6.17 -1.06 -8.02
C GLY A 104 -7.18 -1.39 -6.93
N ARG A 105 -8.46 -1.56 -7.28
CA ARG A 105 -9.50 -2.00 -6.34
C ARG A 105 -9.27 -3.44 -5.88
N ALA A 106 -8.92 -4.31 -6.81
CA ALA A 106 -8.66 -5.72 -6.51
C ALA A 106 -7.43 -5.87 -5.59
N LEU A 107 -6.33 -5.16 -5.88
CA LEU A 107 -5.12 -5.17 -5.06
C LEU A 107 -5.37 -4.60 -3.66
N LEU A 108 -6.09 -3.47 -3.56
CA LEU A 108 -6.47 -2.89 -2.27
C LEU A 108 -7.29 -3.89 -1.42
N SER A 109 -8.27 -4.55 -2.02
CA SER A 109 -9.07 -5.58 -1.33
C SER A 109 -8.20 -6.74 -0.83
N LYS A 110 -7.24 -7.22 -1.62
CA LYS A 110 -6.30 -8.27 -1.22
C LYS A 110 -5.37 -7.82 -0.10
N ALA A 111 -4.92 -6.56 -0.13
CA ALA A 111 -4.13 -5.96 0.93
C ALA A 111 -4.92 -5.89 2.25
N GLU A 112 -6.18 -5.42 2.21
CA GLU A 112 -7.08 -5.39 3.36
C GLU A 112 -7.35 -6.79 3.92
N ASP A 113 -7.55 -7.79 3.05
CA ASP A 113 -7.72 -9.18 3.45
C ASP A 113 -6.45 -9.76 4.08
N TYR A 114 -5.27 -9.39 3.57
CA TYR A 114 -3.99 -9.81 4.13
C TYR A 114 -3.83 -9.30 5.56
N VAL A 115 -3.92 -7.98 5.77
CA VAL A 115 -3.70 -7.39 7.10
C VAL A 115 -4.77 -7.83 8.10
N ARG A 116 -6.02 -8.04 7.64
CA ARG A 116 -7.08 -8.60 8.47
C ARG A 116 -6.68 -9.98 9.00
N ARG A 117 -6.15 -10.87 8.16
CA ARG A 117 -5.65 -12.19 8.58
C ARG A 117 -4.48 -12.10 9.56
N GLN A 118 -3.70 -11.01 9.52
CA GLN A 118 -2.65 -10.71 10.51
C GLN A 118 -3.21 -10.12 11.82
N GLY A 119 -4.51 -10.01 11.98
CA GLY A 119 -5.15 -9.48 13.19
C GLY A 119 -5.28 -7.96 13.23
N ALA A 120 -5.15 -7.27 12.10
CA ALA A 120 -5.33 -5.82 12.03
C ALA A 120 -6.72 -5.41 12.51
N ALA A 121 -6.78 -4.38 13.36
CA ALA A 121 -8.03 -3.71 13.73
C ALA A 121 -8.41 -2.63 12.72
N ARG A 122 -7.40 -2.03 12.08
CA ARG A 122 -7.58 -0.96 11.10
C ARG A 122 -6.43 -0.89 10.08
N VAL A 123 -6.73 -0.33 8.91
CA VAL A 123 -5.73 0.08 7.91
C VAL A 123 -5.70 1.59 7.87
N GLN A 124 -4.50 2.16 7.89
CA GLN A 124 -4.26 3.60 7.82
C GLN A 124 -3.33 3.90 6.65
N MET A 125 -3.43 5.08 6.08
CA MET A 125 -2.51 5.59 5.06
C MET A 125 -2.42 7.10 5.11
N THR A 126 -1.33 7.63 4.58
CA THR A 126 -1.14 9.05 4.36
C THR A 126 -1.22 9.37 2.87
N VAL A 127 -1.90 10.45 2.53
CA VAL A 127 -2.04 10.92 1.14
C VAL A 127 -1.76 12.42 1.09
N ILE A 128 -0.97 12.88 0.11
CA ILE A 128 -0.74 14.32 -0.10
C ILE A 128 -2.09 15.02 -0.26
N SER A 129 -2.32 16.06 0.54
CA SER A 129 -3.62 16.77 0.66
C SER A 129 -4.17 17.29 -0.66
N LEU A 130 -3.30 17.66 -1.58
CA LEU A 130 -3.66 18.18 -2.91
C LEU A 130 -4.15 17.09 -3.89
N ARG A 131 -4.04 15.83 -3.52
CA ARG A 131 -4.48 14.71 -4.37
C ARG A 131 -5.97 14.39 -4.14
N HIS A 132 -6.82 15.37 -4.37
CA HIS A 132 -8.26 15.29 -4.07
C HIS A 132 -8.96 14.11 -4.74
N SER A 133 -8.63 13.80 -5.99
CA SER A 133 -9.22 12.68 -6.74
C SER A 133 -8.85 11.33 -6.14
N LEU A 134 -7.59 11.17 -5.68
CA LEU A 134 -7.11 9.96 -5.03
C LEU A 134 -7.74 9.79 -3.64
N ILE A 135 -7.82 10.87 -2.86
CA ILE A 135 -8.50 10.85 -1.55
C ILE A 135 -9.95 10.43 -1.74
N ALA A 136 -10.69 11.04 -2.67
CA ALA A 136 -12.07 10.68 -2.97
C ALA A 136 -12.20 9.23 -3.47
N TRP A 137 -11.17 8.70 -4.16
CA TRP A 137 -11.13 7.30 -4.57
C TRP A 137 -11.07 6.35 -3.37
N TYR A 138 -10.26 6.67 -2.35
CA TYR A 138 -10.20 5.90 -1.11
C TYR A 138 -11.48 6.05 -0.27
N GLU A 139 -12.05 7.26 -0.18
CA GLU A 139 -13.30 7.52 0.54
C GLU A 139 -14.45 6.66 -0.02
N ARG A 140 -14.56 6.52 -1.34
CA ARG A 140 -15.52 5.61 -1.98
C ARG A 140 -15.29 4.13 -1.65
N ARG A 141 -14.13 3.77 -1.09
CA ARG A 141 -13.78 2.40 -0.63
C ARG A 141 -13.88 2.22 0.87
N GLY A 142 -14.49 3.19 1.54
CA GLY A 142 -14.79 3.13 2.96
C GLY A 142 -13.71 3.68 3.88
N TYR A 143 -12.63 4.26 3.32
CA TYR A 143 -11.69 5.04 4.12
C TYR A 143 -12.33 6.36 4.55
N ARG A 144 -11.91 6.86 5.69
CA ARG A 144 -12.37 8.14 6.23
C ARG A 144 -11.18 8.96 6.68
N ARG A 145 -11.25 10.27 6.50
CA ARG A 145 -10.26 11.19 7.09
C ARG A 145 -10.39 11.12 8.60
N THR A 146 -9.25 10.96 9.26
CA THR A 146 -9.20 10.94 10.74
C THR A 146 -9.32 12.34 11.35
N GLY A 147 -9.11 13.39 10.55
CA GLY A 147 -8.92 14.76 11.00
C GLY A 147 -7.45 15.09 11.32
N ALA A 148 -6.59 14.07 11.44
CA ALA A 148 -5.16 14.30 11.60
C ALA A 148 -4.50 14.72 10.28
N SER A 149 -3.46 15.54 10.41
CA SER A 149 -2.59 15.97 9.33
C SER A 149 -1.15 15.76 9.75
N GLU A 150 -0.33 15.28 8.82
CA GLU A 150 1.11 15.13 9.02
C GLU A 150 1.86 16.12 8.13
N PRO A 151 2.91 16.76 8.64
CA PRO A 151 3.73 17.64 7.82
C PRO A 151 4.43 16.87 6.72
N PHE A 152 4.60 17.51 5.55
CA PHE A 152 5.45 16.94 4.51
C PHE A 152 6.92 17.04 4.99
N PRO A 153 7.73 15.98 4.84
CA PRO A 153 9.11 15.97 5.36
C PRO A 153 10.05 16.73 4.41
N TYR A 154 9.92 18.07 4.39
CA TYR A 154 10.81 18.91 3.61
C TYR A 154 12.28 18.68 4.02
N GLY A 155 13.16 18.49 3.03
CA GLY A 155 14.57 18.17 3.25
C GLY A 155 14.89 16.67 3.38
N ASP A 156 13.87 15.81 3.29
CA ASP A 156 14.06 14.35 3.16
C ASP A 156 13.71 13.91 1.73
N ASP A 157 14.71 13.77 0.88
CA ASP A 157 14.54 13.45 -0.54
C ASP A 157 14.09 12.01 -0.79
N ARG A 158 13.99 11.16 0.24
CA ARG A 158 13.49 9.77 0.11
C ARG A 158 12.03 9.69 -0.37
N VAL A 159 11.25 10.72 -0.16
CA VAL A 159 9.88 10.81 -0.65
C VAL A 159 9.75 11.56 -1.97
N GLY A 160 10.88 12.09 -2.50
CA GLY A 160 10.98 12.95 -3.67
C GLY A 160 11.21 14.42 -3.30
N VAL A 161 11.74 15.18 -4.24
CA VAL A 161 12.04 16.60 -4.09
C VAL A 161 10.76 17.42 -4.26
N PRO A 162 10.28 18.15 -3.24
CA PRO A 162 9.04 18.92 -3.33
C PRO A 162 9.19 20.10 -4.30
N LEU A 163 8.20 20.27 -5.18
CA LEU A 163 8.09 21.41 -6.10
C LEU A 163 7.21 22.54 -5.54
N ARG A 164 6.71 22.38 -4.33
CA ARG A 164 5.79 23.28 -3.64
C ARG A 164 6.13 23.31 -2.15
N ASP A 165 5.76 24.37 -1.47
CA ASP A 165 5.99 24.59 -0.03
C ASP A 165 4.73 24.43 0.85
N ASP A 166 3.58 24.09 0.23
CA ASP A 166 2.28 23.93 0.87
C ASP A 166 1.84 22.45 0.99
N LEU A 167 2.78 21.51 0.84
CA LEU A 167 2.47 20.09 0.94
C LEU A 167 2.30 19.65 2.40
N HIS A 168 1.28 18.85 2.64
CA HIS A 168 1.09 18.08 3.86
C HIS A 168 0.30 16.79 3.54
N PHE A 169 0.30 15.86 4.48
CA PHE A 169 -0.48 14.63 4.33
C PHE A 169 -1.79 14.72 5.10
N VAL A 170 -2.84 14.17 4.53
CA VAL A 170 -4.06 13.80 5.26
C VAL A 170 -3.98 12.33 5.63
N VAL A 171 -4.44 12.00 6.83
CA VAL A 171 -4.48 10.62 7.31
C VAL A 171 -5.86 10.03 7.05
N LEU A 172 -5.87 8.92 6.30
CA LEU A 172 -7.09 8.15 5.99
C LEU A 172 -7.06 6.84 6.76
N GLU A 173 -8.20 6.40 7.26
CA GLU A 173 -8.35 5.18 8.04
C GLU A 173 -9.59 4.38 7.62
N LYS A 174 -9.47 3.06 7.67
CA LYS A 174 -10.57 2.12 7.50
C LYS A 174 -10.50 1.02 8.55
N PRO A 175 -11.57 0.78 9.35
CA PRO A 175 -11.59 -0.34 10.30
C PRO A 175 -11.66 -1.68 9.56
N CYS A 176 -10.89 -2.65 10.02
CA CYS A 176 -10.98 -4.04 9.58
C CYS A 176 -12.16 -4.69 10.30
N ARG A 177 -13.31 -4.76 9.63
CA ARG A 177 -14.49 -5.44 10.20
C ARG A 177 -14.32 -6.95 10.05
N TRP A 178 -14.31 -7.67 11.17
CA TRP A 178 -14.44 -9.12 11.17
C TRP A 178 -15.90 -9.48 10.89
N GLY A 179 -16.14 -10.29 9.88
CA GLY A 179 -17.44 -10.93 9.70
C GLY A 179 -17.73 -11.78 10.94
N ARG A 180 -19.01 -11.93 11.33
CA ARG A 180 -19.39 -12.74 12.51
C ARG A 180 -18.90 -14.20 12.45
N ARG A 181 -18.40 -14.68 11.29
CA ARG A 181 -17.88 -16.03 11.06
C ARG A 181 -16.35 -16.11 11.05
N ASP A 182 -15.63 -15.00 10.98
CA ASP A 182 -14.17 -14.94 10.76
C ASP A 182 -13.41 -14.38 11.98
N GLY A 183 -13.94 -14.55 13.18
CA GLY A 183 -13.24 -14.19 14.41
C GLY A 183 -11.91 -14.94 14.51
N PRO A 184 -10.86 -14.36 15.15
CA PRO A 184 -9.57 -15.04 15.33
C PRO A 184 -9.81 -16.39 15.96
N ALA A 185 -9.25 -17.45 15.38
CA ALA A 185 -9.29 -18.78 15.95
C ALA A 185 -8.74 -18.67 17.38
N ARG A 186 -9.62 -18.82 18.37
CA ARG A 186 -9.19 -18.88 19.76
C ARG A 186 -8.25 -20.08 19.86
N LEU A 187 -6.95 -19.80 20.02
CA LEU A 187 -5.99 -20.81 20.50
C LEU A 187 -6.52 -21.30 21.83
N ARG A 188 -7.15 -22.46 21.82
CA ARG A 188 -7.50 -23.17 23.05
C ARG A 188 -6.20 -23.48 23.76
N ALA A 189 -5.92 -22.76 24.84
CA ALA A 189 -4.92 -23.18 25.79
C ALA A 189 -5.32 -24.60 26.26
N LYS A 190 -4.55 -25.59 25.85
CA LYS A 190 -4.59 -26.92 26.47
C LYS A 190 -4.03 -26.74 27.87
N SER A 191 -4.95 -26.75 28.87
CA SER A 191 -4.56 -26.94 30.25
C SER A 191 -3.87 -28.29 30.35
N LEU A 192 -2.53 -28.29 30.56
CA LEU A 192 -1.83 -29.47 31.07
C LEU A 192 -2.24 -29.58 32.54
N GLN A 193 -3.09 -30.56 32.85
CA GLN A 193 -3.19 -31.09 34.19
C GLN A 193 -1.98 -32.02 34.38
N ILE A 194 -1.15 -31.65 35.32
CA ILE A 194 -0.09 -32.52 35.84
C ILE A 194 -0.69 -33.16 37.10
N GLU A 195 -0.85 -34.47 37.07
CA GLU A 195 -0.89 -35.31 38.28
C GLU A 195 0.50 -35.58 38.79
#